data_67607dc9c352c2d299d39899f33922a5
#
_entry.id   67607dc9c352c2d299d39899f33922a5
#
_cell.length_a   1.000
_cell.length_b   1.000
_cell.length_c   1.000
_cell.angle_alpha   90.00
_cell.angle_beta   90.00
_cell.angle_gamma   90.00
#
_symmetry.space_group_name_H-M   'P 1'
#
loop_
_entity.id
_entity.type
_entity.pdbx_description
1 polymer ?
#
loop_
_entity_poly.entity_id
_entity_poly.type
_entity_poly.pdbx_seq_one_letter_code
_entity_poly.pdbx_strand_id
1 'polypeptide(L)'
;MLAKSVLVSLITQAARAHGMGPRGSALICGYTNYHRLLESSLADLKRKEDCLLCPTGLSANMAFITAVGNVGSLLAGGKPSMNERIAIFSDALNHASIIDGIRLAEKQGSVVAFVYKHCDMCHLDALLSKCPMNKRVVVTDSLFSMDGDFAPMIELVKIRKKHGFLLVIDDAHATFVCGKTGGGAAEKFNCESDVDICIGTLSKAAGCHGGFIACSKKWKLLIQSRGRSFIFSTSTPVPVAAAAHAAVSVAKKERWRRIAIWNRVRDFQALTGIPVTSPIISLVVGSEEKALEASRHLLKLGFHITAIRPPTVPPNSCRLRITLSAVHTVDDLRQLTNALSKCVNFQEIKFVCTNSNSKL
;
A
#
# COMPACT_ATOMS: atom_id res chain seq x y z
N MET A 1 18.12 5.55 -6.37
CA MET A 1 18.78 4.49 -7.18
C MET A 1 19.65 3.66 -6.24
N LEU A 2 19.39 2.38 -6.12
CA LEU A 2 20.27 1.43 -5.43
C LEU A 2 21.64 1.48 -6.08
N ALA A 3 22.70 1.19 -5.32
CA ALA A 3 24.04 1.07 -5.86
C ALA A 3 24.01 0.13 -7.09
N LYS A 4 23.95 0.69 -8.28
CA LYS A 4 23.72 -0.05 -9.54
C LYS A 4 24.59 -1.30 -9.67
N SER A 5 25.83 -1.23 -9.22
CA SER A 5 26.80 -2.33 -9.32
C SER A 5 26.42 -3.56 -8.49
N VAL A 6 26.00 -3.39 -7.24
CA VAL A 6 25.66 -4.52 -6.34
C VAL A 6 24.39 -5.22 -6.80
N LEU A 7 23.37 -4.45 -7.20
CA LEU A 7 22.12 -5.01 -7.74
C LEU A 7 22.37 -5.80 -9.02
N VAL A 8 23.10 -5.20 -9.98
CA VAL A 8 23.41 -5.86 -11.25
C VAL A 8 24.19 -7.14 -11.01
N SER A 9 25.18 -7.15 -10.10
CA SER A 9 25.95 -8.34 -9.77
C SER A 9 25.07 -9.47 -9.22
N LEU A 10 24.20 -9.19 -8.23
CA LEU A 10 23.32 -10.18 -7.63
C LEU A 10 22.28 -10.72 -8.62
N ILE A 11 21.69 -9.84 -9.43
CA ILE A 11 20.75 -10.24 -10.49
C ILE A 11 21.44 -11.15 -11.51
N THR A 12 22.62 -10.78 -11.96
CA THR A 12 23.40 -11.56 -12.93
C THR A 12 23.79 -12.92 -12.39
N GLN A 13 24.23 -12.99 -11.13
CA GLN A 13 24.56 -14.25 -10.45
C GLN A 13 23.32 -15.14 -10.33
N ALA A 14 22.19 -14.60 -9.91
CA ALA A 14 20.94 -15.35 -9.80
C ALA A 14 20.41 -15.83 -11.15
N ALA A 15 20.51 -15.00 -12.20
CA ALA A 15 20.14 -15.37 -13.56
C ALA A 15 21.02 -16.48 -14.14
N ARG A 16 22.34 -16.42 -13.91
CA ARG A 16 23.28 -17.48 -14.33
C ARG A 16 23.01 -18.82 -13.65
N ALA A 17 22.71 -18.79 -12.33
CA ALA A 17 22.51 -20.02 -11.55
C ALA A 17 21.12 -20.65 -11.77
N HIS A 18 20.09 -19.86 -12.02
CA HIS A 18 18.69 -20.32 -12.02
C HIS A 18 17.92 -20.03 -13.31
N GLY A 19 18.49 -19.29 -14.25
CA GLY A 19 17.78 -18.76 -15.43
C GLY A 19 16.85 -17.61 -15.07
N MET A 20 16.11 -17.11 -16.06
CA MET A 20 15.23 -15.94 -15.92
C MET A 20 13.81 -16.30 -15.49
N GLY A 21 13.36 -17.52 -15.77
CA GLY A 21 11.98 -17.96 -15.48
C GLY A 21 11.85 -18.66 -14.13
N PRO A 22 10.67 -18.56 -13.50
CA PRO A 22 10.40 -19.20 -12.19
C PRO A 22 10.03 -20.69 -12.30
N ARG A 23 9.90 -21.25 -13.49
CA ARG A 23 9.58 -22.66 -13.80
C ARG A 23 8.18 -23.13 -13.39
N GLY A 24 7.47 -22.45 -12.48
CA GLY A 24 6.13 -22.82 -12.03
C GLY A 24 5.69 -22.07 -10.80
N SER A 25 4.61 -22.54 -10.18
CA SER A 25 4.12 -21.95 -8.93
C SER A 25 5.07 -22.19 -7.76
N ALA A 26 5.01 -21.34 -6.75
CA ALA A 26 5.84 -21.47 -5.55
C ALA A 26 5.61 -22.80 -4.80
N LEU A 27 4.41 -23.38 -4.89
CA LEU A 27 4.06 -24.63 -4.22
C LEU A 27 4.60 -25.87 -4.93
N ILE A 28 4.98 -25.77 -6.20
CA ILE A 28 5.42 -26.93 -7.00
C ILE A 28 6.94 -26.89 -7.24
N CYS A 29 7.43 -25.93 -8.01
CA CYS A 29 8.84 -25.89 -8.41
C CYS A 29 9.41 -24.46 -8.55
N GLY A 30 8.62 -23.42 -8.29
CA GLY A 30 9.03 -22.03 -8.48
C GLY A 30 9.70 -21.38 -7.24
N TYR A 31 9.81 -22.09 -6.11
CA TYR A 31 10.37 -21.54 -4.87
C TYR A 31 11.86 -21.91 -4.69
N THR A 32 12.69 -20.93 -4.35
CA THR A 32 14.14 -21.08 -4.19
C THR A 32 14.63 -20.42 -2.91
N ASN A 33 15.92 -20.60 -2.59
CA ASN A 33 16.57 -19.90 -1.48
C ASN A 33 16.48 -18.37 -1.59
N TYR A 34 16.48 -17.80 -2.80
CA TYR A 34 16.31 -16.36 -2.98
C TYR A 34 14.92 -15.85 -2.54
N HIS A 35 13.87 -16.64 -2.79
CA HIS A 35 12.52 -16.34 -2.28
C HIS A 35 12.51 -16.39 -0.75
N ARG A 36 13.08 -17.44 -0.15
CA ARG A 36 13.14 -17.59 1.31
C ARG A 36 13.90 -16.43 1.98
N LEU A 37 15.04 -16.02 1.42
CA LEU A 37 15.83 -14.90 1.95
C LEU A 37 15.06 -13.58 1.86
N LEU A 38 14.34 -13.34 0.76
CA LEU A 38 13.51 -12.16 0.60
C LEU A 38 12.33 -12.18 1.59
N GLU A 39 11.62 -13.30 1.73
CA GLU A 39 10.53 -13.45 2.71
C GLU A 39 11.01 -13.18 4.14
N SER A 40 12.12 -13.79 4.55
CA SER A 40 12.72 -13.56 5.86
C SER A 40 13.07 -12.07 6.08
N SER A 41 13.69 -11.43 5.07
CA SER A 41 14.08 -10.03 5.17
C SER A 41 12.87 -9.07 5.25
N LEU A 42 11.77 -9.40 4.58
CA LEU A 42 10.52 -8.65 4.65
C LEU A 42 9.79 -8.89 5.97
N ALA A 43 9.77 -10.12 6.48
CA ALA A 43 9.22 -10.44 7.79
C ALA A 43 9.92 -9.62 8.89
N ASP A 44 11.25 -9.62 8.89
CA ASP A 44 12.07 -8.81 9.81
C ASP A 44 11.77 -7.31 9.67
N LEU A 45 11.69 -6.80 8.43
CA LEU A 45 11.40 -5.39 8.16
C LEU A 45 10.03 -4.98 8.73
N LYS A 46 9.04 -5.85 8.64
CA LYS A 46 7.67 -5.63 9.11
C LYS A 46 7.44 -6.06 10.56
N ARG A 47 8.45 -6.61 11.22
CA ARG A 47 8.36 -7.20 12.58
C ARG A 47 7.24 -8.23 12.69
N LYS A 48 7.18 -9.13 11.71
CA LYS A 48 6.24 -10.25 11.66
C LYS A 48 6.99 -11.57 11.72
N GLU A 49 6.28 -12.64 12.11
CA GLU A 49 6.87 -13.97 12.24
C GLU A 49 7.33 -14.56 10.91
N ASP A 50 6.61 -14.22 9.83
CA ASP A 50 6.87 -14.76 8.50
C ASP A 50 6.32 -13.81 7.40
N CYS A 51 6.67 -14.12 6.16
CA CYS A 51 6.20 -13.40 4.99
C CYS A 51 5.93 -14.36 3.83
N LEU A 52 4.97 -14.04 2.99
CA LEU A 52 4.64 -14.76 1.77
C LEU A 52 4.83 -13.84 0.57
N LEU A 53 5.62 -14.26 -0.42
CA LEU A 53 5.76 -13.55 -1.68
C LEU A 53 4.61 -13.86 -2.63
N CYS A 54 4.11 -12.83 -3.29
CA CYS A 54 3.09 -12.92 -4.33
C CYS A 54 3.60 -12.26 -5.62
N PRO A 55 3.06 -12.63 -6.80
CA PRO A 55 3.49 -12.05 -8.07
C PRO A 55 3.33 -10.52 -8.13
N THR A 56 2.30 -9.97 -7.52
CA THR A 56 2.01 -8.53 -7.46
C THR A 56 1.35 -8.16 -6.14
N GLY A 57 1.28 -6.85 -5.81
CA GLY A 57 0.49 -6.36 -4.68
C GLY A 57 -0.99 -6.67 -4.82
N LEU A 58 -1.55 -6.59 -6.05
CA LEU A 58 -2.92 -7.01 -6.35
C LEU A 58 -3.13 -8.48 -5.99
N SER A 59 -2.24 -9.36 -6.45
CA SER A 59 -2.28 -10.80 -6.13
C SER A 59 -2.20 -11.05 -4.63
N ALA A 60 -1.42 -10.26 -3.88
CA ALA A 60 -1.30 -10.36 -2.43
C ALA A 60 -2.63 -10.03 -1.73
N ASN A 61 -3.28 -8.92 -2.07
CA ASN A 61 -4.60 -8.55 -1.54
C ASN A 61 -5.65 -9.62 -1.86
N MET A 62 -5.70 -10.06 -3.12
CA MET A 62 -6.62 -11.12 -3.55
C MET A 62 -6.39 -12.44 -2.82
N ALA A 63 -5.12 -12.85 -2.62
CA ALA A 63 -4.77 -14.07 -1.91
C ALA A 63 -5.21 -14.02 -0.46
N PHE A 64 -4.95 -12.90 0.22
CA PHE A 64 -5.34 -12.70 1.60
C PHE A 64 -6.87 -12.73 1.76
N ILE A 65 -7.60 -11.90 1.01
CA ILE A 65 -9.05 -11.74 1.18
C ILE A 65 -9.78 -13.04 0.84
N THR A 66 -9.37 -13.75 -0.22
CA THR A 66 -9.97 -15.06 -0.55
C THR A 66 -9.64 -16.13 0.49
N ALA A 67 -8.44 -16.11 1.08
CA ALA A 67 -8.09 -17.04 2.16
C ALA A 67 -8.90 -16.75 3.43
N VAL A 68 -9.04 -15.48 3.81
CA VAL A 68 -9.85 -15.05 4.95
C VAL A 68 -11.31 -15.46 4.76
N GLY A 69 -11.88 -15.21 3.58
CA GLY A 69 -13.26 -15.61 3.27
C GLY A 69 -13.51 -17.12 3.50
N ASN A 70 -12.51 -17.96 3.28
CA ASN A 70 -12.65 -19.40 3.52
C ASN A 70 -12.66 -19.79 5.00
N VAL A 71 -12.22 -18.95 5.94
CA VAL A 71 -12.17 -19.27 7.37
C VAL A 71 -13.55 -19.59 7.92
N GLY A 72 -14.57 -18.81 7.54
CA GLY A 72 -15.96 -19.05 7.94
C GLY A 72 -16.43 -20.45 7.56
N SER A 73 -16.26 -20.82 6.30
CA SER A 73 -16.64 -22.13 5.75
C SER A 73 -15.85 -23.29 6.37
N LEU A 74 -14.54 -23.10 6.61
CA LEU A 74 -13.70 -24.11 7.25
C LEU A 74 -14.13 -24.40 8.69
N LEU A 75 -14.49 -23.37 9.46
CA LEU A 75 -14.93 -23.53 10.84
C LEU A 75 -16.35 -24.07 10.96
N ALA A 76 -17.21 -23.74 9.98
CA ALA A 76 -18.59 -24.25 9.93
C ALA A 76 -18.68 -25.68 9.37
N GLY A 77 -17.59 -26.23 8.81
CA GLY A 77 -17.62 -27.53 8.12
C GLY A 77 -18.44 -27.54 6.82
N GLY A 78 -18.78 -26.36 6.30
CA GLY A 78 -19.61 -26.20 5.10
C GLY A 78 -19.96 -24.75 4.81
N LYS A 79 -21.16 -24.50 4.25
CA LYS A 79 -21.61 -23.13 3.99
C LYS A 79 -21.95 -22.43 5.32
N PRO A 80 -21.26 -21.31 5.66
CA PRO A 80 -21.49 -20.63 6.94
C PRO A 80 -22.87 -19.97 6.96
N SER A 81 -23.52 -20.01 8.12
CA SER A 81 -24.68 -19.18 8.43
C SER A 81 -24.30 -17.68 8.42
N MET A 82 -25.29 -16.80 8.42
CA MET A 82 -25.01 -15.34 8.35
C MET A 82 -24.02 -14.88 9.43
N ASN A 83 -24.21 -15.32 10.67
CA ASN A 83 -23.38 -14.91 11.81
C ASN A 83 -21.99 -15.56 11.84
N GLU A 84 -21.78 -16.62 11.06
CA GLU A 84 -20.49 -17.33 10.95
C GLU A 84 -19.62 -16.77 9.82
N ARG A 85 -20.20 -15.95 8.93
CA ARG A 85 -19.44 -15.27 7.88
C ARG A 85 -18.44 -14.29 8.47
N ILE A 86 -17.46 -13.94 7.67
CA ILE A 86 -16.46 -12.92 8.04
C ILE A 86 -17.01 -11.54 7.70
N ALA A 87 -17.07 -10.63 8.67
CA ALA A 87 -17.37 -9.23 8.43
C ALA A 87 -16.07 -8.50 8.04
N ILE A 88 -16.00 -7.93 6.85
CA ILE A 88 -14.88 -7.11 6.41
C ILE A 88 -15.29 -5.64 6.37
N PHE A 89 -14.60 -4.82 7.15
CA PHE A 89 -14.77 -3.37 7.17
C PHE A 89 -13.67 -2.75 6.31
N SER A 90 -14.07 -2.05 5.26
CA SER A 90 -13.18 -1.47 4.25
C SER A 90 -13.32 0.05 4.20
N ASP A 91 -12.21 0.78 4.18
CA ASP A 91 -12.23 2.21 3.89
C ASP A 91 -12.78 2.47 2.47
N ALA A 92 -13.57 3.52 2.32
CA ALA A 92 -14.21 3.87 1.05
C ALA A 92 -13.22 4.18 -0.08
N LEU A 93 -11.99 4.60 0.25
CA LEU A 93 -10.94 4.94 -0.72
C LEU A 93 -9.84 3.87 -0.84
N ASN A 94 -10.06 2.68 -0.32
CA ASN A 94 -9.14 1.57 -0.48
C ASN A 94 -8.83 1.27 -1.95
N HIS A 95 -7.63 0.78 -2.19
CA HIS A 95 -7.19 0.39 -3.53
C HIS A 95 -8.12 -0.67 -4.17
N ALA A 96 -8.29 -0.59 -5.50
CA ALA A 96 -9.15 -1.50 -6.27
C ALA A 96 -8.89 -2.99 -5.99
N SER A 97 -7.65 -3.40 -5.72
CA SER A 97 -7.32 -4.79 -5.40
C SER A 97 -7.98 -5.30 -4.11
N ILE A 98 -8.18 -4.43 -3.12
CA ILE A 98 -8.92 -4.73 -1.88
C ILE A 98 -10.40 -4.85 -2.21
N ILE A 99 -10.95 -3.86 -2.93
CA ILE A 99 -12.37 -3.82 -3.31
C ILE A 99 -12.74 -5.05 -4.13
N ASP A 100 -11.95 -5.41 -5.14
CA ASP A 100 -12.22 -6.56 -6.00
C ASP A 100 -12.07 -7.90 -5.26
N GLY A 101 -11.11 -7.98 -4.35
CA GLY A 101 -10.96 -9.14 -3.46
C GLY A 101 -12.20 -9.34 -2.57
N ILE A 102 -12.71 -8.27 -1.97
CA ILE A 102 -13.92 -8.29 -1.13
C ILE A 102 -15.13 -8.68 -1.97
N ARG A 103 -15.35 -8.06 -3.13
CA ARG A 103 -16.46 -8.38 -4.04
C ARG A 103 -16.45 -9.86 -4.45
N LEU A 104 -15.27 -10.40 -4.75
CA LEU A 104 -15.12 -11.81 -5.07
C LEU A 104 -15.52 -12.71 -3.90
N ALA A 105 -15.06 -12.41 -2.68
CA ALA A 105 -15.37 -13.17 -1.48
C ALA A 105 -16.87 -13.05 -1.08
N GLU A 106 -17.49 -11.89 -1.28
CA GLU A 106 -18.94 -11.70 -1.08
C GLU A 106 -19.75 -12.56 -2.06
N LYS A 107 -19.37 -12.54 -3.35
CA LYS A 107 -20.03 -13.36 -4.38
C LYS A 107 -19.94 -14.86 -4.07
N GLN A 108 -18.90 -15.30 -3.39
CA GLN A 108 -18.76 -16.68 -2.88
C GLN A 108 -19.60 -16.96 -1.63
N GLY A 109 -20.25 -15.95 -1.06
CA GLY A 109 -21.12 -16.08 0.12
C GLY A 109 -20.36 -16.29 1.43
N SER A 110 -19.06 -16.04 1.47
CA SER A 110 -18.21 -16.30 2.64
C SER A 110 -17.93 -15.06 3.49
N VAL A 111 -18.19 -13.87 2.94
CA VAL A 111 -17.91 -12.57 3.55
C VAL A 111 -19.15 -11.68 3.50
N VAL A 112 -19.23 -10.71 4.41
CA VAL A 112 -20.14 -9.56 4.35
C VAL A 112 -19.29 -8.30 4.45
N ALA A 113 -19.42 -7.41 3.47
CA ALA A 113 -18.65 -6.16 3.43
C ALA A 113 -19.41 -5.01 4.10
N PHE A 114 -18.66 -4.19 4.82
CA PHE A 114 -19.08 -2.93 5.40
C PHE A 114 -18.10 -1.86 4.95
N VAL A 115 -18.58 -0.85 4.22
CA VAL A 115 -17.74 0.26 3.77
C VAL A 115 -17.94 1.43 4.72
N TYR A 116 -16.86 1.90 5.36
CA TYR A 116 -16.88 3.10 6.17
C TYR A 116 -16.33 4.30 5.39
N LYS A 117 -16.79 5.49 5.75
CA LYS A 117 -16.32 6.74 5.14
C LYS A 117 -14.82 6.88 5.34
N HIS A 118 -14.16 7.45 4.34
CA HIS A 118 -12.71 7.59 4.34
C HIS A 118 -12.19 8.22 5.63
N CYS A 119 -11.29 7.50 6.30
CA CYS A 119 -10.66 7.87 7.57
C CYS A 119 -11.63 8.25 8.71
N ASP A 120 -12.95 7.96 8.58
CA ASP A 120 -13.96 8.27 9.59
C ASP A 120 -14.03 7.15 10.65
N MET A 121 -13.32 7.35 11.73
CA MET A 121 -13.22 6.39 12.83
C MET A 121 -14.51 6.31 13.66
N CYS A 122 -15.31 7.38 13.71
CA CYS A 122 -16.63 7.35 14.36
C CYS A 122 -17.60 6.48 13.56
N HIS A 123 -17.57 6.59 12.22
CA HIS A 123 -18.40 5.73 11.37
C HIS A 123 -17.96 4.26 11.46
N LEU A 124 -16.65 3.98 11.46
CA LEU A 124 -16.13 2.62 11.67
C LEU A 124 -16.57 2.04 13.01
N ASP A 125 -16.44 2.79 14.11
CA ASP A 125 -16.85 2.37 15.45
C ASP A 125 -18.35 2.07 15.53
N ALA A 126 -19.19 2.90 14.89
CA ALA A 126 -20.64 2.69 14.81
C ALA A 126 -21.00 1.43 14.02
N LEU A 127 -20.33 1.15 12.89
CA LEU A 127 -20.52 -0.07 12.11
C LEU A 127 -20.11 -1.33 12.89
N LEU A 128 -18.96 -1.29 13.55
CA LEU A 128 -18.46 -2.40 14.38
C LEU A 128 -19.40 -2.70 15.55
N SER A 129 -19.94 -1.65 16.20
CA SER A 129 -20.89 -1.79 17.33
C SER A 129 -22.20 -2.46 16.93
N LYS A 130 -22.65 -2.25 15.69
CA LYS A 130 -23.90 -2.83 15.16
C LYS A 130 -23.72 -4.19 14.48
N CYS A 131 -22.46 -4.60 14.26
CA CYS A 131 -22.16 -5.83 13.53
C CYS A 131 -22.46 -7.07 14.38
N PRO A 132 -23.35 -7.98 13.94
CA PRO A 132 -23.68 -9.19 14.68
C PRO A 132 -22.62 -10.30 14.57
N MET A 133 -21.70 -10.19 13.59
CA MET A 133 -20.69 -11.21 13.35
C MET A 133 -19.53 -11.10 14.35
N ASN A 134 -19.06 -12.25 14.84
CA ASN A 134 -17.94 -12.31 15.78
C ASN A 134 -16.57 -12.29 15.11
N LYS A 135 -16.50 -12.69 13.83
CA LYS A 135 -15.25 -12.71 13.05
C LYS A 135 -15.16 -11.43 12.21
N ARG A 136 -14.31 -10.51 12.64
CA ARG A 136 -14.24 -9.16 12.09
C ARG A 136 -12.84 -8.88 11.58
N VAL A 137 -12.76 -8.27 10.40
CA VAL A 137 -11.53 -7.81 9.76
C VAL A 137 -11.71 -6.34 9.39
N VAL A 138 -10.77 -5.49 9.75
CA VAL A 138 -10.67 -4.13 9.23
C VAL A 138 -9.50 -4.10 8.26
N VAL A 139 -9.73 -3.67 7.03
CA VAL A 139 -8.70 -3.54 5.99
C VAL A 139 -8.68 -2.11 5.46
N THR A 140 -7.47 -1.54 5.36
CA THR A 140 -7.28 -0.17 4.87
C THR A 140 -5.93 -0.01 4.19
N ASP A 141 -5.84 0.87 3.18
CA ASP A 141 -4.56 1.42 2.77
C ASP A 141 -3.96 2.18 3.97
N SER A 142 -2.67 2.05 4.20
CA SER A 142 -1.97 2.78 5.28
C SER A 142 -1.57 4.19 4.85
N LEU A 143 -1.30 4.36 3.57
CA LEU A 143 -1.04 5.61 2.87
C LEU A 143 -1.79 5.57 1.53
N PHE A 144 -2.77 6.44 1.39
CA PHE A 144 -3.68 6.45 0.24
C PHE A 144 -3.02 7.04 -1.00
N SER A 145 -3.16 6.35 -2.11
CA SER A 145 -2.43 6.66 -3.35
C SER A 145 -2.89 7.93 -4.05
N MET A 146 -4.17 8.30 -3.90
CA MET A 146 -4.77 9.42 -4.62
C MET A 146 -4.82 10.70 -3.78
N ASP A 147 -4.94 10.57 -2.47
CA ASP A 147 -5.05 11.70 -1.54
C ASP A 147 -3.71 12.01 -0.86
N GLY A 148 -2.84 11.02 -0.70
CA GLY A 148 -1.52 11.19 -0.09
C GLY A 148 -1.56 11.31 1.44
N ASP A 149 -2.70 11.02 2.03
CA ASP A 149 -2.91 11.02 3.47
C ASP A 149 -2.73 9.62 4.08
N PHE A 150 -2.56 9.58 5.39
CA PHE A 150 -2.42 8.34 6.14
C PHE A 150 -3.75 7.92 6.75
N ALA A 151 -3.99 6.60 6.80
CA ALA A 151 -4.99 6.06 7.69
C ALA A 151 -4.69 6.50 9.14
N PRO A 152 -5.71 6.79 9.96
CA PRO A 152 -5.55 7.20 11.35
C PRO A 152 -5.16 6.00 12.22
N MET A 153 -3.88 5.57 12.07
CA MET A 153 -3.35 4.31 12.63
C MET A 153 -3.53 4.19 14.14
N ILE A 154 -3.34 5.28 14.88
CA ILE A 154 -3.46 5.27 16.35
C ILE A 154 -4.90 5.07 16.79
N GLU A 155 -5.84 5.71 16.10
CA GLU A 155 -7.28 5.57 16.35
C GLU A 155 -7.77 4.17 15.95
N LEU A 156 -7.29 3.62 14.83
CA LEU A 156 -7.55 2.24 14.42
C LEU A 156 -7.12 1.24 15.50
N VAL A 157 -5.95 1.43 16.11
CA VAL A 157 -5.47 0.59 17.21
C VAL A 157 -6.36 0.71 18.43
N LYS A 158 -6.84 1.93 18.78
CA LYS A 158 -7.80 2.12 19.90
C LYS A 158 -9.11 1.38 19.65
N ILE A 159 -9.67 1.50 18.44
CA ILE A 159 -10.91 0.82 18.04
C ILE A 159 -10.71 -0.70 18.00
N ARG A 160 -9.53 -1.18 17.54
CA ARG A 160 -9.18 -2.59 17.58
C ARG A 160 -9.20 -3.15 19.01
N LYS A 161 -8.64 -2.44 19.97
CA LYS A 161 -8.65 -2.84 21.39
C LYS A 161 -10.07 -2.91 21.96
N LYS A 162 -10.96 -2.03 21.49
CA LYS A 162 -12.37 -1.99 21.92
C LYS A 162 -13.20 -3.15 21.34
N HIS A 163 -13.03 -3.46 20.04
CA HIS A 163 -13.92 -4.38 19.31
C HIS A 163 -13.32 -5.75 18.99
N GLY A 164 -11.99 -5.92 19.09
CA GLY A 164 -11.34 -7.22 18.89
C GLY A 164 -11.40 -7.71 17.45
N PHE A 165 -10.91 -6.96 16.47
CA PHE A 165 -10.85 -7.37 15.07
C PHE A 165 -9.42 -7.63 14.58
N LEU A 166 -9.28 -8.34 13.46
CA LEU A 166 -8.02 -8.50 12.73
C LEU A 166 -7.74 -7.20 11.96
N LEU A 167 -6.62 -6.53 12.26
CA LEU A 167 -6.20 -5.31 11.57
C LEU A 167 -5.24 -5.63 10.43
N VAL A 168 -5.65 -5.28 9.22
CA VAL A 168 -4.91 -5.50 7.97
C VAL A 168 -4.63 -4.16 7.30
N ILE A 169 -3.38 -3.91 6.95
CA ILE A 169 -3.01 -2.71 6.22
C ILE A 169 -2.38 -3.06 4.86
N ASP A 170 -2.78 -2.34 3.82
CA ASP A 170 -2.01 -2.26 2.58
C ASP A 170 -0.99 -1.12 2.71
N ASP A 171 0.26 -1.51 2.80
CA ASP A 171 1.40 -0.61 3.03
C ASP A 171 2.22 -0.35 1.75
N ALA A 172 1.59 -0.52 0.60
CA ALA A 172 2.24 -0.44 -0.71
C ALA A 172 2.95 0.90 -0.97
N HIS A 173 2.41 2.00 -0.45
CA HIS A 173 3.00 3.33 -0.59
C HIS A 173 3.93 3.73 0.55
N ALA A 174 3.78 3.15 1.74
CA ALA A 174 4.59 3.51 2.90
C ALA A 174 5.82 2.62 3.11
N THR A 175 5.80 1.36 2.62
CA THR A 175 6.95 0.45 2.67
C THR A 175 8.18 1.07 2.01
N PHE A 176 9.33 1.04 2.67
CA PHE A 176 10.62 1.66 2.34
C PHE A 176 10.64 3.20 2.37
N VAL A 177 9.50 3.86 2.50
CA VAL A 177 9.36 5.33 2.53
C VAL A 177 9.18 5.85 3.94
N CYS A 178 8.40 5.16 4.75
CA CYS A 178 8.03 5.54 6.12
C CYS A 178 8.75 4.69 7.16
N GLY A 179 8.87 5.24 8.35
CA GLY A 179 9.53 4.58 9.48
C GLY A 179 11.05 4.73 9.48
N LYS A 180 11.67 4.44 10.61
CA LYS A 180 13.12 4.58 10.84
C LYS A 180 13.94 3.60 9.98
N THR A 181 13.43 2.39 9.80
CA THR A 181 14.09 1.33 9.02
C THR A 181 13.49 1.16 7.62
N GLY A 182 12.37 1.81 7.34
CA GLY A 182 11.58 1.63 6.13
C GLY A 182 10.47 0.60 6.27
N GLY A 183 10.13 0.25 7.51
CA GLY A 183 9.09 -0.71 7.87
C GLY A 183 7.67 -0.25 7.51
N GLY A 184 7.49 1.01 7.09
CA GLY A 184 6.22 1.53 6.61
C GLY A 184 5.42 2.31 7.65
N ALA A 185 4.10 2.38 7.47
CA ALA A 185 3.23 3.17 8.31
C ALA A 185 3.16 2.63 9.75
N ALA A 186 3.08 1.31 9.94
CA ALA A 186 3.06 0.73 11.28
C ALA A 186 4.30 1.13 12.11
N GLU A 187 5.50 1.12 11.50
CA GLU A 187 6.72 1.60 12.15
C GLU A 187 6.68 3.12 12.39
N LYS A 188 6.18 3.89 11.43
CA LYS A 188 6.07 5.36 11.56
C LYS A 188 5.22 5.76 12.76
N PHE A 189 4.16 5.01 13.03
CA PHE A 189 3.20 5.29 14.10
C PHE A 189 3.42 4.42 15.35
N ASN A 190 4.51 3.63 15.42
CA ASN A 190 4.88 2.75 16.54
C ASN A 190 3.75 1.77 16.93
N CYS A 191 3.10 1.16 15.95
CA CYS A 191 1.98 0.24 16.16
C CYS A 191 2.16 -1.12 15.43
N GLU A 192 3.42 -1.54 15.20
CA GLU A 192 3.72 -2.79 14.47
C GLU A 192 3.13 -4.03 15.14
N SER A 193 3.08 -4.05 16.47
CA SER A 193 2.48 -5.16 17.24
C SER A 193 0.96 -5.22 17.15
N ASP A 194 0.31 -4.08 16.87
CA ASP A 194 -1.14 -3.98 16.80
C ASP A 194 -1.69 -4.27 15.40
N VAL A 195 -0.85 -4.23 14.37
CA VAL A 195 -1.20 -4.65 13.00
C VAL A 195 -0.98 -6.15 12.87
N ASP A 196 -2.00 -6.91 12.49
CA ASP A 196 -1.89 -8.37 12.37
C ASP A 196 -1.27 -8.79 11.04
N ILE A 197 -1.66 -8.13 9.95
CA ILE A 197 -1.21 -8.44 8.59
C ILE A 197 -0.83 -7.15 7.87
N CYS A 198 0.37 -7.17 7.28
CA CYS A 198 0.86 -6.07 6.45
C CYS A 198 1.07 -6.57 5.02
N ILE A 199 0.28 -6.05 4.09
CA ILE A 199 0.38 -6.33 2.66
C ILE A 199 1.18 -5.20 2.01
N GLY A 200 1.96 -5.51 0.99
CA GLY A 200 2.73 -4.47 0.29
C GLY A 200 3.17 -4.88 -1.10
N THR A 201 3.87 -3.98 -1.75
CA THR A 201 4.41 -4.19 -3.09
C THR A 201 5.90 -3.89 -3.18
N LEU A 202 6.57 -4.59 -4.06
CA LEU A 202 7.97 -4.39 -4.42
C LEU A 202 8.13 -3.58 -5.71
N SER A 203 7.02 -3.21 -6.37
CA SER A 203 7.02 -2.51 -7.66
C SER A 203 7.07 -0.97 -7.55
N LYS A 204 7.03 -0.41 -6.33
CA LYS A 204 7.07 1.04 -6.09
C LYS A 204 8.44 1.46 -5.56
N ALA A 205 8.58 1.77 -4.27
CA ALA A 205 9.82 2.29 -3.70
C ALA A 205 11.00 1.31 -3.78
N ALA A 206 10.77 0.01 -3.80
CA ALA A 206 11.82 -0.98 -4.00
C ALA A 206 12.37 -1.01 -5.45
N GLY A 207 11.61 -0.50 -6.44
CA GLY A 207 12.03 -0.48 -7.84
C GLY A 207 12.18 -1.87 -8.47
N CYS A 208 11.44 -2.87 -7.95
CA CYS A 208 11.45 -4.26 -8.39
C CYS A 208 10.06 -4.69 -8.90
N HIS A 209 9.76 -5.95 -8.79
CA HIS A 209 8.43 -6.50 -9.11
C HIS A 209 8.02 -7.50 -8.04
N GLY A 210 6.72 -7.56 -7.73
CA GLY A 210 6.16 -8.49 -6.76
C GLY A 210 5.28 -7.83 -5.71
N GLY A 211 4.61 -8.66 -4.92
CA GLY A 211 3.88 -8.29 -3.73
C GLY A 211 4.29 -9.18 -2.56
N PHE A 212 3.86 -8.84 -1.37
CA PHE A 212 4.12 -9.65 -0.19
C PHE A 212 3.02 -9.50 0.86
N ILE A 213 2.92 -10.52 1.73
CA ILE A 213 2.03 -10.53 2.88
C ILE A 213 2.87 -10.91 4.09
N ALA A 214 3.17 -9.95 4.97
CA ALA A 214 3.88 -10.17 6.21
C ALA A 214 2.88 -10.40 7.35
N CYS A 215 2.97 -11.54 8.04
CA CYS A 215 1.97 -12.00 8.99
C CYS A 215 2.53 -13.07 9.95
N SER A 216 1.67 -13.67 10.79
CA SER A 216 2.06 -14.84 11.58
C SER A 216 2.22 -16.10 10.69
N LYS A 217 2.96 -17.09 11.18
CA LYS A 217 3.13 -18.39 10.51
C LYS A 217 1.80 -19.08 10.21
N LYS A 218 0.83 -18.96 11.13
CA LYS A 218 -0.51 -19.56 10.97
C LYS A 218 -1.26 -18.91 9.78
N TRP A 219 -1.21 -17.60 9.67
CA TRP A 219 -1.80 -16.87 8.54
C TRP A 219 -1.10 -17.21 7.23
N LYS A 220 0.24 -17.30 7.22
CA LYS A 220 0.98 -17.74 6.02
C LYS A 220 0.50 -19.09 5.53
N LEU A 221 0.41 -20.10 6.40
CA LEU A 221 -0.05 -21.45 6.05
C LEU A 221 -1.48 -21.44 5.49
N LEU A 222 -2.39 -20.67 6.09
CA LEU A 222 -3.76 -20.53 5.58
C LEU A 222 -3.76 -19.91 4.18
N ILE A 223 -3.03 -18.83 3.95
CA ILE A 223 -2.97 -18.14 2.67
C ILE A 223 -2.33 -19.05 1.60
N GLN A 224 -1.26 -19.77 1.92
CA GLN A 224 -0.65 -20.75 1.03
C GLN A 224 -1.61 -21.86 0.59
N SER A 225 -2.53 -22.26 1.47
CA SER A 225 -3.48 -23.34 1.19
C SER A 225 -4.81 -22.88 0.61
N ARG A 226 -5.18 -21.59 0.71
CA ARG A 226 -6.50 -21.05 0.35
C ARG A 226 -6.45 -19.79 -0.51
N GLY A 227 -5.34 -19.08 -0.58
CA GLY A 227 -5.17 -17.88 -1.39
C GLY A 227 -5.02 -18.20 -2.87
N ARG A 228 -6.12 -18.24 -3.60
CA ARG A 228 -6.15 -18.71 -4.99
C ARG A 228 -5.19 -17.97 -5.91
N SER A 229 -5.06 -16.67 -5.80
CA SER A 229 -4.14 -15.87 -6.62
C SER A 229 -2.65 -16.13 -6.32
N PHE A 230 -2.33 -16.73 -5.17
CA PHE A 230 -1.01 -17.27 -4.87
C PHE A 230 -0.84 -18.69 -5.42
N ILE A 231 -1.80 -19.59 -5.14
CA ILE A 231 -1.73 -21.02 -5.49
C ILE A 231 -1.58 -21.21 -7.00
N PHE A 232 -2.41 -20.51 -7.77
CA PHE A 232 -2.54 -20.69 -9.23
C PHE A 232 -1.74 -19.66 -10.03
N SER A 233 -0.79 -18.98 -9.41
CA SER A 233 0.13 -18.07 -10.08
C SER A 233 1.53 -18.65 -10.16
N THR A 234 2.24 -18.29 -11.21
CA THR A 234 3.67 -18.50 -11.33
C THR A 234 4.40 -17.66 -10.27
N SER A 235 5.43 -18.22 -9.64
CA SER A 235 6.21 -17.48 -8.64
C SER A 235 7.03 -16.33 -9.26
N THR A 236 7.49 -15.42 -8.42
CA THR A 236 8.38 -14.35 -8.86
C THR A 236 9.65 -14.92 -9.48
N PRO A 237 10.15 -14.42 -10.63
CA PRO A 237 11.42 -14.84 -11.21
C PRO A 237 12.58 -14.71 -10.23
N VAL A 238 13.50 -15.69 -10.21
CA VAL A 238 14.60 -15.71 -9.24
C VAL A 238 15.48 -14.47 -9.27
N PRO A 239 15.87 -13.92 -10.45
CA PRO A 239 16.62 -12.68 -10.50
C PRO A 239 15.87 -11.47 -9.91
N VAL A 240 14.54 -11.45 -10.03
CA VAL A 240 13.69 -10.40 -9.44
C VAL A 240 13.63 -10.56 -7.90
N ALA A 241 13.52 -11.80 -7.41
CA ALA A 241 13.57 -12.06 -5.96
C ALA A 241 14.94 -11.65 -5.37
N ALA A 242 16.04 -11.92 -6.07
CA ALA A 242 17.38 -11.49 -5.68
C ALA A 242 17.51 -9.95 -5.66
N ALA A 243 17.00 -9.28 -6.68
CA ALA A 243 16.96 -7.82 -6.74
C ALA A 243 16.16 -7.21 -5.59
N ALA A 244 14.99 -7.76 -5.32
CA ALA A 244 14.11 -7.30 -4.24
C ALA A 244 14.75 -7.52 -2.85
N HIS A 245 15.43 -8.64 -2.64
CA HIS A 245 16.20 -8.88 -1.40
C HIS A 245 17.33 -7.86 -1.21
N ALA A 246 18.07 -7.53 -2.28
CA ALA A 246 19.06 -6.46 -2.25
C ALA A 246 18.40 -5.09 -1.97
N ALA A 247 17.21 -4.82 -2.52
CA ALA A 247 16.46 -3.61 -2.26
C ALA A 247 16.09 -3.46 -0.77
N VAL A 248 15.64 -4.53 -0.11
CA VAL A 248 15.40 -4.54 1.34
C VAL A 248 16.67 -4.23 2.12
N SER A 249 17.78 -4.86 1.74
CA SER A 249 19.09 -4.66 2.40
C SER A 249 19.55 -3.22 2.30
N VAL A 250 19.43 -2.59 1.13
CA VAL A 250 19.78 -1.18 0.93
C VAL A 250 18.83 -0.25 1.67
N ALA A 251 17.53 -0.52 1.66
CA ALA A 251 16.57 0.28 2.41
C ALA A 251 16.86 0.30 3.91
N LYS A 252 17.33 -0.83 4.48
CA LYS A 252 17.78 -0.90 5.88
C LYS A 252 19.07 -0.10 6.13
N LYS A 253 20.04 -0.19 5.23
CA LYS A 253 21.37 0.41 5.39
C LYS A 253 21.40 1.90 5.03
N GLU A 254 20.78 2.31 3.93
CA GLU A 254 20.85 3.66 3.36
C GLU A 254 19.70 4.57 3.85
N ARG A 255 19.64 4.82 5.15
CA ARG A 255 18.63 5.67 5.79
C ARG A 255 18.56 7.08 5.21
N TRP A 256 19.68 7.58 4.65
CA TRP A 256 19.75 8.90 4.04
C TRP A 256 18.72 9.11 2.93
N ARG A 257 18.33 8.06 2.20
CA ARG A 257 17.30 8.15 1.14
C ARG A 257 15.94 8.53 1.71
N ARG A 258 15.55 7.95 2.86
CA ARG A 258 14.30 8.32 3.53
C ARG A 258 14.39 9.73 4.11
N ILE A 259 15.51 10.08 4.70
CA ILE A 259 15.73 11.46 5.18
C ILE A 259 15.62 12.45 4.02
N ALA A 260 16.23 12.16 2.88
CA ALA A 260 16.19 13.02 1.69
C ALA A 260 14.75 13.22 1.18
N ILE A 261 13.97 12.14 1.03
CA ILE A 261 12.59 12.28 0.54
C ILE A 261 11.70 13.08 1.52
N TRP A 262 11.87 12.89 2.84
CA TRP A 262 11.12 13.65 3.83
C TRP A 262 11.59 15.12 3.93
N ASN A 263 12.86 15.41 3.62
CA ASN A 263 13.32 16.78 3.43
C ASN A 263 12.60 17.43 2.25
N ARG A 264 12.48 16.72 1.11
CA ARG A 264 11.72 17.23 -0.06
C ARG A 264 10.26 17.52 0.26
N VAL A 265 9.63 16.74 1.12
CA VAL A 265 8.25 17.02 1.59
C VAL A 265 8.22 18.36 2.34
N ARG A 266 9.17 18.58 3.25
CA ARG A 266 9.27 19.86 4.01
C ARG A 266 9.59 21.05 3.11
N ASP A 267 10.51 20.86 2.14
CA ASP A 267 10.87 21.91 1.19
C ASP A 267 9.66 22.30 0.33
N PHE A 268 8.88 21.33 -0.17
CA PHE A 268 7.68 21.61 -0.94
C PHE A 268 6.63 22.37 -0.10
N GLN A 269 6.43 21.95 1.14
CA GLN A 269 5.54 22.66 2.07
C GLN A 269 6.01 24.10 2.33
N ALA A 270 7.31 24.32 2.53
CA ALA A 270 7.89 25.65 2.74
C ALA A 270 7.71 26.55 1.51
N LEU A 271 7.90 26.02 0.31
CA LEU A 271 7.79 26.75 -0.95
C LEU A 271 6.35 27.12 -1.34
N THR A 272 5.38 26.26 -1.03
CA THR A 272 3.98 26.45 -1.44
C THR A 272 3.09 26.90 -0.29
N GLY A 273 3.49 26.61 0.95
CA GLY A 273 2.69 26.75 2.17
C GLY A 273 1.49 25.78 2.22
N ILE A 274 1.39 24.81 1.30
CA ILE A 274 0.34 23.77 1.33
C ILE A 274 0.73 22.74 2.39
N PRO A 275 -0.17 22.35 3.33
CA PRO A 275 0.11 21.27 4.27
C PRO A 275 0.18 19.94 3.51
N VAL A 276 1.32 19.26 3.62
CA VAL A 276 1.55 17.95 3.00
C VAL A 276 2.01 16.96 4.06
N THR A 277 1.45 15.76 4.04
CA THR A 277 1.67 14.73 5.06
C THR A 277 2.55 13.59 4.57
N SER A 278 2.74 13.48 3.26
CA SER A 278 3.51 12.40 2.64
C SER A 278 4.21 12.85 1.35
N PRO A 279 5.09 12.03 0.76
CA PRO A 279 5.68 12.31 -0.56
C PRO A 279 4.70 12.24 -1.74
N ILE A 280 3.46 11.86 -1.51
CA ILE A 280 2.36 11.91 -2.48
C ILE A 280 1.55 13.17 -2.19
N ILE A 281 1.52 14.08 -3.14
CA ILE A 281 0.86 15.38 -2.97
C ILE A 281 -0.29 15.46 -3.96
N SER A 282 -1.48 15.66 -3.44
CA SER A 282 -2.72 15.78 -4.20
C SER A 282 -3.15 17.24 -4.26
N LEU A 283 -3.11 17.84 -5.45
CA LEU A 283 -3.58 19.20 -5.67
C LEU A 283 -4.93 19.15 -6.40
N VAL A 284 -6.02 19.26 -5.65
CA VAL A 284 -7.38 19.21 -6.21
C VAL A 284 -7.64 20.50 -6.99
N VAL A 285 -7.91 20.35 -8.29
CA VAL A 285 -8.19 21.46 -9.22
C VAL A 285 -9.65 21.50 -9.70
N GLY A 286 -10.45 20.51 -9.32
CA GLY A 286 -11.88 20.40 -9.58
C GLY A 286 -12.19 19.74 -10.90
N SER A 287 -12.21 20.47 -12.03
CA SER A 287 -12.65 19.94 -13.33
C SER A 287 -11.59 19.11 -14.04
N GLU A 288 -12.04 18.19 -14.90
CA GLU A 288 -11.18 17.36 -15.74
C GLU A 288 -10.36 18.23 -16.72
N GLU A 289 -10.99 19.23 -17.31
CA GLU A 289 -10.36 20.12 -18.26
C GLU A 289 -9.17 20.86 -17.64
N LYS A 290 -9.36 21.48 -16.47
CA LYS A 290 -8.30 22.16 -15.73
C LYS A 290 -7.14 21.22 -15.38
N ALA A 291 -7.44 19.99 -14.93
CA ALA A 291 -6.43 19.00 -14.60
C ALA A 291 -5.59 18.59 -15.81
N LEU A 292 -6.23 18.36 -16.97
CA LEU A 292 -5.57 17.98 -18.21
C LEU A 292 -4.74 19.13 -18.78
N GLU A 293 -5.26 20.36 -18.75
CA GLU A 293 -4.54 21.55 -19.23
C GLU A 293 -3.29 21.80 -18.38
N ALA A 294 -3.43 21.80 -17.06
CA ALA A 294 -2.30 21.94 -16.14
C ALA A 294 -1.25 20.85 -16.31
N SER A 295 -1.66 19.58 -16.45
CA SER A 295 -0.75 18.46 -16.69
C SER A 295 0.03 18.62 -18.00
N ARG A 296 -0.64 19.02 -19.09
CA ARG A 296 0.01 19.29 -20.39
C ARG A 296 0.96 20.49 -20.32
N HIS A 297 0.58 21.56 -19.62
CA HIS A 297 1.46 22.72 -19.41
C HIS A 297 2.74 22.32 -18.67
N LEU A 298 2.60 21.60 -17.57
CA LEU A 298 3.73 21.11 -16.77
C LEU A 298 4.64 20.15 -17.55
N LEU A 299 4.05 19.28 -18.38
CA LEU A 299 4.83 18.37 -19.22
C LEU A 299 5.70 19.11 -20.25
N LYS A 300 5.18 20.19 -20.86
CA LYS A 300 5.97 21.06 -21.77
C LYS A 300 7.16 21.72 -21.07
N LEU A 301 7.08 21.92 -19.75
CA LEU A 301 8.14 22.45 -18.91
C LEU A 301 9.07 21.38 -18.34
N GLY A 302 8.89 20.09 -18.73
CA GLY A 302 9.72 18.99 -18.32
C GLY A 302 9.24 18.28 -17.04
N PHE A 303 8.06 18.64 -16.50
CA PHE A 303 7.50 18.00 -15.29
C PHE A 303 6.41 17.01 -15.65
N HIS A 304 6.67 15.71 -15.43
CA HIS A 304 5.66 14.65 -15.62
C HIS A 304 4.74 14.56 -14.39
N ILE A 305 3.65 15.28 -14.40
CA ILE A 305 2.63 15.30 -13.35
C ILE A 305 1.30 14.82 -13.92
N THR A 306 0.78 13.75 -13.34
CA THR A 306 -0.42 13.07 -13.85
C THR A 306 -1.69 13.80 -13.40
N ALA A 307 -2.58 14.08 -14.35
CA ALA A 307 -3.96 14.47 -14.06
C ALA A 307 -4.76 13.23 -13.65
N ILE A 308 -5.23 13.20 -12.41
CA ILE A 308 -6.14 12.15 -11.90
C ILE A 308 -7.57 12.62 -12.07
N ARG A 309 -8.41 11.77 -12.69
CA ARG A 309 -9.77 12.09 -13.11
C ARG A 309 -10.69 10.87 -13.02
N PRO A 310 -12.00 10.99 -13.21
CA PRO A 310 -12.89 9.83 -13.27
C PRO A 310 -12.41 8.78 -14.29
N PRO A 311 -12.60 7.48 -14.00
CA PRO A 311 -13.33 6.92 -12.85
C PRO A 311 -12.48 6.77 -11.56
N THR A 312 -11.21 7.18 -11.57
CA THR A 312 -10.28 7.01 -10.44
C THR A 312 -10.68 7.86 -9.22
N VAL A 313 -11.25 9.04 -9.48
CA VAL A 313 -11.77 9.96 -8.45
C VAL A 313 -13.19 10.41 -8.85
N PRO A 314 -14.01 10.88 -7.89
CA PRO A 314 -15.35 11.39 -8.22
C PRO A 314 -15.32 12.58 -9.19
N PRO A 315 -16.41 12.85 -9.91
CA PRO A 315 -16.57 14.07 -10.69
C PRO A 315 -16.31 15.32 -9.85
N ASN A 316 -15.72 16.35 -10.44
CA ASN A 316 -15.32 17.60 -9.80
C ASN A 316 -14.27 17.46 -8.68
N SER A 317 -13.62 16.30 -8.58
CA SER A 317 -12.52 16.04 -7.64
C SER A 317 -11.20 15.74 -8.38
N CYS A 318 -11.10 16.18 -9.64
CA CYS A 318 -9.90 16.00 -10.45
C CYS A 318 -8.72 16.74 -9.82
N ARG A 319 -7.54 16.13 -9.91
CA ARG A 319 -6.35 16.61 -9.21
C ARG A 319 -5.08 16.37 -10.01
N LEU A 320 -4.05 17.15 -9.69
CA LEU A 320 -2.69 16.88 -10.09
C LEU A 320 -2.03 16.04 -8.98
N ARG A 321 -1.46 14.89 -9.34
CA ARG A 321 -0.76 14.03 -8.39
C ARG A 321 0.74 14.17 -8.57
N ILE A 322 1.39 14.82 -7.60
CA ILE A 322 2.83 14.98 -7.54
C ILE A 322 3.40 13.86 -6.67
N THR A 323 4.48 13.24 -7.11
CA THR A 323 5.20 12.24 -6.32
C THR A 323 6.64 12.68 -6.16
N LEU A 324 7.04 12.95 -4.93
CA LEU A 324 8.41 13.33 -4.60
C LEU A 324 9.32 12.11 -4.56
N SER A 325 10.60 12.35 -4.83
CA SER A 325 11.64 11.33 -4.84
C SER A 325 12.87 11.84 -4.10
N ALA A 326 13.66 10.93 -3.54
CA ALA A 326 14.92 11.25 -2.88
C ALA A 326 15.99 11.82 -3.81
N VAL A 327 15.82 11.68 -5.14
CA VAL A 327 16.74 12.23 -6.14
C VAL A 327 16.41 13.67 -6.57
N HIS A 328 15.20 14.15 -6.23
CA HIS A 328 14.85 15.55 -6.52
C HIS A 328 15.70 16.49 -5.67
N THR A 329 16.12 17.60 -6.27
CA THR A 329 16.85 18.68 -5.59
C THR A 329 15.88 19.77 -5.11
N VAL A 330 16.37 20.70 -4.30
CA VAL A 330 15.59 21.89 -3.91
C VAL A 330 15.29 22.76 -5.13
N ASP A 331 16.21 22.83 -6.09
CA ASP A 331 16.03 23.60 -7.32
C ASP A 331 14.96 22.98 -8.22
N ASP A 332 14.89 21.65 -8.33
CA ASP A 332 13.78 20.99 -9.03
C ASP A 332 12.42 21.38 -8.41
N LEU A 333 12.35 21.45 -7.07
CA LEU A 333 11.12 21.86 -6.39
C LEU A 333 10.79 23.35 -6.58
N ARG A 334 11.80 24.24 -6.59
CA ARG A 334 11.59 25.67 -6.90
C ARG A 334 11.07 25.86 -8.33
N GLN A 335 11.68 25.19 -9.30
CA GLN A 335 11.24 25.23 -10.69
C GLN A 335 9.82 24.67 -10.84
N LEU A 336 9.53 23.54 -10.18
CA LEU A 336 8.19 22.93 -10.16
C LEU A 336 7.16 23.89 -9.55
N THR A 337 7.44 24.49 -8.40
CA THR A 337 6.49 25.39 -7.72
C THR A 337 6.22 26.66 -8.55
N ASN A 338 7.25 27.19 -9.22
CA ASN A 338 7.08 28.30 -10.16
C ASN A 338 6.23 27.91 -11.36
N ALA A 339 6.37 26.69 -11.88
CA ALA A 339 5.54 26.20 -12.97
C ALA A 339 4.08 25.96 -12.51
N LEU A 340 3.90 25.38 -11.34
CA LEU A 340 2.59 25.14 -10.74
C LEU A 340 1.82 26.42 -10.46
N SER A 341 2.46 27.47 -9.96
CA SER A 341 1.80 28.75 -9.65
C SER A 341 1.15 29.44 -10.86
N LYS A 342 1.53 29.06 -12.08
CA LYS A 342 0.95 29.57 -13.33
C LYS A 342 -0.36 28.87 -13.70
N CYS A 343 -0.64 27.69 -13.16
CA CYS A 343 -1.82 26.90 -13.50
C CYS A 343 -2.65 26.46 -12.29
N VAL A 344 -2.15 26.71 -11.07
CA VAL A 344 -2.82 26.29 -9.83
C VAL A 344 -2.75 27.42 -8.79
N ASN A 345 -3.89 27.77 -8.20
CA ASN A 345 -3.94 28.75 -7.10
C ASN A 345 -3.69 28.04 -5.76
N PHE A 346 -2.50 28.22 -5.18
CA PHE A 346 -2.11 27.59 -3.92
C PHE A 346 -2.97 28.05 -2.72
N GLN A 347 -3.52 29.27 -2.74
CA GLN A 347 -4.38 29.75 -1.67
C GLN A 347 -5.72 29.01 -1.62
N GLU A 348 -6.31 28.76 -2.78
CA GLU A 348 -7.56 27.99 -2.88
C GLU A 348 -7.35 26.54 -2.39
N ILE A 349 -6.22 25.92 -2.75
CA ILE A 349 -5.89 24.55 -2.30
C ILE A 349 -5.69 24.50 -0.79
N LYS A 350 -5.00 25.46 -0.18
CA LYS A 350 -4.84 25.55 1.28
C LYS A 350 -6.19 25.62 1.98
N PHE A 351 -7.11 26.41 1.47
CA PHE A 351 -8.44 26.56 2.05
C PHE A 351 -9.21 25.24 2.06
N VAL A 352 -9.14 24.46 0.99
CA VAL A 352 -9.77 23.15 0.89
C VAL A 352 -9.14 22.15 1.89
N CYS A 353 -7.82 22.13 2.00
CA CYS A 353 -7.11 21.23 2.93
C CYS A 353 -7.43 21.54 4.40
N THR A 354 -7.49 22.82 4.80
CA THR A 354 -7.80 23.21 6.18
C THR A 354 -9.24 22.92 6.57
N ASN A 355 -10.19 23.12 5.65
CA ASN A 355 -11.61 22.84 5.90
C ASN A 355 -11.95 21.34 5.89
N SER A 356 -11.18 20.52 5.20
CA SER A 356 -11.32 19.06 5.26
C SER A 356 -10.86 18.49 6.61
N ASN A 357 -9.80 19.07 7.18
CA ASN A 357 -9.30 18.68 8.50
C ASN A 357 -10.15 19.20 9.67
N SER A 358 -10.98 20.24 9.46
CA SER A 358 -11.89 20.75 10.49
C SER A 358 -13.24 19.99 10.56
N LYS A 359 -13.46 19.03 9.70
CA LYS A 359 -14.64 18.14 9.69
C LYS A 359 -14.32 16.73 10.18
N LEU A 360 -13.10 16.49 10.67
CA LEU A 360 -12.65 15.32 11.42
C LEU A 360 -12.66 15.65 12.95
#